data_6bd0ebacbc0a84d1f9547dc54f27e7fb
#
_entry.id   6bd0ebacbc0a84d1f9547dc54f27e7fb
#
_cell.length_a   1.000
_cell.length_b   1.000
_cell.length_c   1.000
_cell.angle_alpha   90.00
_cell.angle_beta   90.00
_cell.angle_gamma   90.00
#
_symmetry.space_group_name_H-M   'P 1'
#
loop_
_entity.id
_entity.type
_entity.pdbx_description
1 polymer ?
#
loop_
_entity_poly.entity_id
_entity_poly.type
_entity_poly.pdbx_seq_one_letter_code
_entity_poly.pdbx_strand_id
1 'polypeptide(L)'
;MLTDYEDKFYIPMSRRFHRLSDNHYALATRIAEWKRKVSREWDSVQVDGLILPDKSKQIISLGRSYQGKVVLDLGELSIDDIGVELVAMMKKEEKIEVCFTQEFVPVSFENGKAMYSIEVTPDDPGIFMLGLRIFPKNILLPHRQDFALVKWV
;
A
#
# COMPACT_ATOMS: atom_id res chain seq x y z
N MET A 1 -3.02 29.98 -15.65
CA MET A 1 -3.34 29.71 -14.24
C MET A 1 -4.76 29.16 -14.04
N LEU A 2 -5.80 29.76 -14.63
CA LEU A 2 -7.18 29.25 -14.55
C LEU A 2 -7.34 27.89 -15.25
N THR A 3 -6.83 27.77 -16.48
CA THR A 3 -6.87 26.55 -17.30
C THR A 3 -6.16 25.36 -16.64
N ASP A 4 -5.02 25.60 -15.98
CA ASP A 4 -4.31 24.56 -15.23
C ASP A 4 -5.12 24.03 -14.05
N TYR A 5 -5.90 24.89 -13.40
CA TYR A 5 -6.75 24.54 -12.29
C TYR A 5 -7.97 23.72 -12.75
N GLU A 6 -8.56 24.10 -13.89
CA GLU A 6 -9.64 23.36 -14.53
C GLU A 6 -9.21 21.97 -14.93
N ASP A 7 -8.08 21.84 -15.62
CA ASP A 7 -7.59 20.55 -16.13
C ASP A 7 -7.12 19.60 -15.02
N LYS A 8 -6.48 20.15 -13.98
CA LYS A 8 -5.90 19.33 -12.89
C LYS A 8 -6.91 18.95 -11.81
N PHE A 9 -7.94 19.77 -11.59
CA PHE A 9 -8.86 19.56 -10.47
C PHE A 9 -10.33 19.45 -10.91
N TYR A 10 -10.88 20.43 -11.61
CA TYR A 10 -12.32 20.44 -11.92
C TYR A 10 -12.75 19.33 -12.87
N ILE A 11 -12.02 19.14 -13.96
CA ILE A 11 -12.38 18.13 -14.97
C ILE A 11 -12.27 16.71 -14.40
N PRO A 12 -11.19 16.31 -13.69
CA PRO A 12 -11.12 15.02 -13.03
C PRO A 12 -12.21 14.81 -11.99
N MET A 13 -12.52 15.82 -11.18
CA MET A 13 -13.59 15.74 -10.16
C MET A 13 -14.97 15.61 -10.80
N SER A 14 -15.27 16.38 -11.84
CA SER A 14 -16.53 16.29 -12.57
C SER A 14 -16.73 14.90 -13.21
N ARG A 15 -15.70 14.39 -13.88
CA ARG A 15 -15.72 13.02 -14.45
C ARG A 15 -15.95 11.97 -13.37
N ARG A 16 -15.32 12.13 -12.22
CA ARG A 16 -15.51 11.21 -11.08
C ARG A 16 -16.93 11.29 -10.55
N PHE A 17 -17.48 12.50 -10.37
CA PHE A 17 -18.85 12.71 -9.93
C PHE A 17 -19.84 11.99 -10.86
N HIS A 18 -19.72 12.16 -12.17
CA HIS A 18 -20.56 11.47 -13.15
C HIS A 18 -20.45 9.94 -13.02
N ARG A 19 -19.22 9.41 -12.95
CA ARG A 19 -19.01 7.98 -12.77
C ARG A 19 -19.63 7.42 -11.48
N LEU A 20 -19.59 8.19 -10.40
CA LEU A 20 -20.17 7.78 -9.10
C LEU A 20 -21.70 7.88 -9.09
N SER A 21 -22.28 8.85 -9.82
CA SER A 21 -23.73 9.06 -9.90
C SER A 21 -24.42 8.20 -10.97
N ASP A 22 -23.67 7.66 -11.92
CA ASP A 22 -24.20 6.79 -12.96
C ASP A 22 -24.85 5.54 -12.38
N ASN A 23 -25.86 5.02 -13.09
CA ASN A 23 -26.56 3.79 -12.73
C ASN A 23 -27.05 3.76 -11.28
N HIS A 24 -27.74 4.83 -10.85
CA HIS A 24 -28.29 4.96 -9.49
C HIS A 24 -27.23 4.80 -8.40
N TYR A 25 -26.06 5.42 -8.58
CA TYR A 25 -24.93 5.37 -7.63
C TYR A 25 -24.35 3.97 -7.38
N ALA A 26 -24.49 3.06 -8.34
CA ALA A 26 -24.04 1.68 -8.18
C ALA A 26 -22.56 1.58 -7.80
N LEU A 27 -21.70 2.42 -8.42
CA LEU A 27 -20.27 2.45 -8.11
C LEU A 27 -20.00 2.99 -6.69
N ALA A 28 -20.70 4.05 -6.28
CA ALA A 28 -20.58 4.61 -4.93
C ALA A 28 -21.02 3.60 -3.87
N THR A 29 -22.11 2.88 -4.12
CA THR A 29 -22.61 1.82 -3.24
C THR A 29 -21.58 0.70 -3.09
N ARG A 30 -20.99 0.21 -4.18
CA ARG A 30 -19.95 -0.82 -4.15
C ARG A 30 -18.72 -0.37 -3.34
N ILE A 31 -18.27 0.85 -3.51
CA ILE A 31 -17.15 1.41 -2.75
C ILE A 31 -17.50 1.48 -1.26
N ALA A 32 -18.73 1.92 -0.93
CA ALA A 32 -19.19 2.01 0.45
C ALA A 32 -19.30 0.62 1.13
N GLU A 33 -19.82 -0.37 0.44
CA GLU A 33 -19.90 -1.76 0.92
C GLU A 33 -18.50 -2.35 1.13
N TRP A 34 -17.61 -2.14 0.17
CA TRP A 34 -16.23 -2.56 0.30
C TRP A 34 -15.54 -1.90 1.50
N LYS A 35 -15.69 -0.59 1.69
CA LYS A 35 -15.13 0.10 2.86
C LYS A 35 -15.68 -0.46 4.19
N ARG A 36 -16.98 -0.76 4.26
CA ARG A 36 -17.57 -1.38 5.46
C ARG A 36 -17.00 -2.77 5.73
N LYS A 37 -16.87 -3.60 4.67
CA LYS A 37 -16.25 -4.93 4.78
C LYS A 37 -14.84 -4.82 5.33
N VAL A 38 -13.99 -4.00 4.68
CA VAL A 38 -12.61 -3.82 5.12
C VAL A 38 -12.51 -3.26 6.52
N SER A 39 -13.33 -2.26 6.90
CA SER A 39 -13.32 -1.70 8.26
C SER A 39 -13.67 -2.75 9.32
N ARG A 40 -14.61 -3.65 9.03
CA ARG A 40 -15.01 -4.70 9.96
C ARG A 40 -13.89 -5.73 10.17
N GLU A 41 -13.23 -6.11 9.08
CA GLU A 41 -12.22 -7.17 9.08
C GLU A 41 -10.79 -6.64 9.33
N TRP A 42 -10.61 -5.31 9.41
CA TRP A 42 -9.29 -4.69 9.47
C TRP A 42 -8.42 -5.17 10.63
N ASP A 43 -9.03 -5.36 11.79
CA ASP A 43 -8.31 -5.78 12.99
C ASP A 43 -7.87 -7.24 12.96
N SER A 44 -8.52 -8.07 12.15
CA SER A 44 -8.17 -9.48 11.95
C SER A 44 -6.95 -9.67 11.04
N VAL A 45 -6.60 -8.66 10.22
CA VAL A 45 -5.42 -8.73 9.35
C VAL A 45 -4.15 -8.80 10.21
N GLN A 46 -3.41 -9.91 10.10
CA GLN A 46 -2.20 -10.18 10.89
C GLN A 46 -1.03 -10.60 10.00
N VAL A 47 0.18 -10.30 10.45
CA VAL A 47 1.40 -10.79 9.83
C VAL A 47 1.70 -12.18 10.37
N ASP A 48 1.60 -13.19 9.51
CA ASP A 48 1.88 -14.58 9.84
C ASP A 48 3.36 -14.93 9.63
N GLY A 49 4.00 -14.28 8.67
CA GLY A 49 5.43 -14.46 8.40
C GLY A 49 6.05 -13.27 7.67
N LEU A 50 7.26 -12.94 8.04
CA LEU A 50 8.04 -11.87 7.42
C LEU A 50 9.47 -12.34 7.19
N ILE A 51 9.87 -12.41 5.93
CA ILE A 51 11.23 -12.71 5.49
C ILE A 51 11.74 -11.45 4.79
N LEU A 52 12.57 -10.71 5.50
CA LEU A 52 13.32 -9.59 4.94
C LEU A 52 14.79 -10.00 4.77
N PRO A 53 15.54 -9.33 3.91
CA PRO A 53 16.98 -9.54 3.81
C PRO A 53 17.62 -9.41 5.18
N ASP A 54 18.60 -10.26 5.43
CA ASP A 54 19.26 -10.52 6.70
C ASP A 54 19.38 -9.28 7.64
N LYS A 55 18.64 -9.33 8.74
CA LYS A 55 18.64 -8.28 9.79
C LYS A 55 20.01 -8.03 10.41
N SER A 56 20.98 -8.93 10.21
CA SER A 56 22.33 -8.81 10.76
C SER A 56 23.22 -7.81 10.02
N LYS A 57 22.82 -7.38 8.82
CA LYS A 57 23.57 -6.42 8.01
C LYS A 57 22.63 -5.30 7.55
N GLN A 58 22.47 -4.30 8.39
CA GLN A 58 21.71 -3.07 8.11
C GLN A 58 22.35 -2.20 7.00
N ILE A 59 23.44 -2.65 6.39
CA ILE A 59 24.13 -1.92 5.32
C ILE A 59 23.57 -2.41 3.99
N ILE A 60 22.79 -1.58 3.37
CA ILE A 60 22.31 -1.78 2.01
C ILE A 60 23.38 -1.31 1.04
N SER A 61 23.88 -2.24 0.21
CA SER A 61 24.93 -1.95 -0.78
C SER A 61 24.32 -1.59 -2.12
N LEU A 62 24.88 -0.61 -2.79
CA LEU A 62 24.54 -0.21 -4.15
C LEU A 62 24.62 -1.39 -5.13
N GLY A 63 23.65 -1.46 -6.04
CA GLY A 63 23.65 -2.44 -7.13
C GLY A 63 23.38 -3.89 -6.72
N ARG A 64 23.04 -4.13 -5.46
CA ARG A 64 22.58 -5.45 -4.98
C ARG A 64 21.07 -5.47 -4.92
N SER A 65 20.48 -6.51 -5.50
CA SER A 65 19.06 -6.77 -5.34
C SER A 65 18.76 -7.49 -4.02
N TYR A 66 17.73 -7.05 -3.33
CA TYR A 66 17.26 -7.60 -2.07
C TYR A 66 15.84 -8.11 -2.26
N GLN A 67 15.61 -9.37 -1.88
CA GLN A 67 14.28 -9.97 -1.95
C GLN A 67 13.66 -10.03 -0.56
N GLY A 68 12.38 -9.69 -0.49
CA GLY A 68 11.57 -9.81 0.72
C GLY A 68 10.27 -10.57 0.43
N LYS A 69 9.75 -11.23 1.47
CA LYS A 69 8.44 -11.88 1.42
C LYS A 69 7.69 -11.60 2.70
N VAL A 70 6.38 -11.41 2.57
CA VAL A 70 5.47 -11.32 3.71
C VAL A 70 4.27 -12.22 3.47
N VAL A 71 3.84 -12.89 4.52
CA VAL A 71 2.61 -13.68 4.55
C VAL A 71 1.67 -13.00 5.53
N LEU A 72 0.49 -12.67 5.04
CA LEU A 72 -0.59 -12.08 5.83
C LEU A 72 -1.73 -13.06 5.97
N ASP A 73 -2.29 -13.17 7.16
CA ASP A 73 -3.62 -13.72 7.36
C ASP A 73 -4.62 -12.59 7.12
N LEU A 74 -5.47 -12.74 6.12
CA LEU A 74 -6.43 -11.71 5.70
C LEU A 74 -7.85 -11.97 6.21
N GLY A 75 -8.09 -13.11 6.87
CA GLY A 75 -9.43 -13.52 7.30
C GLY A 75 -10.40 -13.57 6.12
N GLU A 76 -11.44 -12.74 6.16
CA GLU A 76 -12.51 -12.65 5.13
C GLU A 76 -12.15 -11.70 3.96
N LEU A 77 -10.98 -11.04 4.00
CA LEU A 77 -10.53 -10.13 2.94
C LEU A 77 -9.83 -10.91 1.83
N SER A 78 -9.86 -10.34 0.63
CA SER A 78 -9.12 -10.87 -0.52
C SER A 78 -7.75 -10.22 -0.64
N ILE A 79 -6.87 -10.87 -1.41
CA ILE A 79 -5.53 -10.34 -1.71
C ILE A 79 -5.58 -8.99 -2.43
N ASP A 80 -6.67 -8.73 -3.19
CA ASP A 80 -6.87 -7.47 -3.90
C ASP A 80 -7.37 -6.33 -3.00
N ASP A 81 -7.87 -6.66 -1.80
CA ASP A 81 -8.34 -5.68 -0.83
C ASP A 81 -7.21 -5.01 -0.04
N ILE A 82 -5.99 -5.59 -0.11
CA ILE A 82 -4.84 -5.22 0.72
C ILE A 82 -3.63 -4.89 -0.15
N GLY A 83 -3.01 -3.75 0.14
CA GLY A 83 -1.69 -3.39 -0.35
C GLY A 83 -0.65 -3.49 0.76
N VAL A 84 0.56 -3.87 0.38
CA VAL A 84 1.71 -3.93 1.27
C VAL A 84 2.84 -3.16 0.64
N GLU A 85 3.50 -2.28 1.39
CA GLU A 85 4.66 -1.56 0.89
C GLU A 85 5.81 -1.53 1.89
N LEU A 86 7.00 -1.59 1.36
CA LEU A 86 8.23 -1.30 2.07
C LEU A 86 8.44 0.21 2.10
N VAL A 87 8.74 0.73 3.29
CA VAL A 87 9.10 2.14 3.49
C VAL A 87 10.54 2.18 3.99
N ALA A 88 11.43 2.72 3.20
CA ALA A 88 12.83 2.93 3.59
C ALA A 88 13.00 4.36 4.11
N MET A 89 13.49 4.48 5.31
CA MET A 89 13.67 5.74 6.01
C MET A 89 15.13 5.92 6.42
N MET A 90 15.59 7.13 6.46
CA MET A 90 16.92 7.50 6.94
C MET A 90 16.81 8.58 8.00
N LYS A 91 17.62 8.46 9.05
CA LYS A 91 17.74 9.54 10.03
C LYS A 91 18.76 10.55 9.54
N LYS A 92 18.31 11.78 9.25
CA LYS A 92 19.15 12.93 8.95
C LYS A 92 19.05 13.92 10.10
N GLU A 93 20.16 14.12 10.80
CA GLU A 93 20.22 14.93 12.03
C GLU A 93 19.19 14.44 13.06
N GLU A 94 18.13 15.22 13.34
CA GLU A 94 17.06 14.84 14.28
C GLU A 94 15.75 14.44 13.59
N LYS A 95 15.70 14.41 12.25
CA LYS A 95 14.50 14.09 11.48
C LYS A 95 14.61 12.73 10.81
N ILE A 96 13.49 12.03 10.75
CA ILE A 96 13.34 10.82 9.95
C ILE A 96 12.73 11.23 8.61
N GLU A 97 13.44 10.94 7.53
CA GLU A 97 12.97 11.20 6.17
C GLU A 97 12.72 9.88 5.46
N VAL A 98 11.59 9.82 4.73
CA VAL A 98 11.30 8.71 3.83
C VAL A 98 12.14 8.87 2.57
N CYS A 99 13.01 7.91 2.30
CA CYS A 99 13.88 7.92 1.14
C CYS A 99 13.17 7.34 -0.09
N PHE A 100 12.57 6.17 0.08
CA PHE A 100 11.75 5.56 -0.96
C PHE A 100 10.67 4.65 -0.37
N THR A 101 9.67 4.37 -1.19
CA THR A 101 8.64 3.36 -0.90
C THR A 101 8.49 2.45 -2.10
N GLN A 102 8.28 1.17 -1.87
CA GLN A 102 8.04 0.21 -2.94
C GLN A 102 6.96 -0.79 -2.51
N GLU A 103 5.97 -0.97 -3.37
CA GLU A 103 4.86 -1.89 -3.11
C GLU A 103 5.28 -3.34 -3.39
N PHE A 104 4.86 -4.25 -2.53
CA PHE A 104 4.98 -5.69 -2.74
C PHE A 104 4.00 -6.16 -3.80
N VAL A 105 4.40 -7.18 -4.55
CA VAL A 105 3.57 -7.84 -5.56
C VAL A 105 2.90 -9.06 -4.93
N PRO A 106 1.58 -9.24 -5.09
CA PRO A 106 0.89 -10.45 -4.67
C PRO A 106 1.38 -11.67 -5.45
N VAL A 107 1.63 -12.78 -4.75
CA VAL A 107 2.17 -14.04 -5.33
C VAL A 107 1.16 -15.16 -5.28
N SER A 108 0.54 -15.37 -4.12
CA SER A 108 -0.46 -16.44 -3.93
C SER A 108 -1.45 -16.07 -2.84
N PHE A 109 -2.64 -16.68 -2.91
CA PHE A 109 -3.67 -16.56 -1.91
C PHE A 109 -4.34 -17.93 -1.70
N GLU A 110 -4.16 -18.51 -0.52
CA GLU A 110 -4.69 -19.82 -0.17
C GLU A 110 -5.14 -19.85 1.29
N ASN A 111 -6.31 -20.37 1.54
CA ASN A 111 -6.86 -20.55 2.90
C ASN A 111 -6.84 -19.28 3.76
N GLY A 112 -7.19 -18.11 3.18
CA GLY A 112 -7.19 -16.83 3.87
C GLY A 112 -5.79 -16.20 4.03
N LYS A 113 -4.72 -16.91 3.62
CA LYS A 113 -3.34 -16.40 3.69
C LYS A 113 -2.87 -15.89 2.34
N ALA A 114 -2.40 -14.65 2.34
CA ALA A 114 -1.85 -13.98 1.17
C ALA A 114 -0.34 -13.87 1.28
N MET A 115 0.37 -14.30 0.25
CA MET A 115 1.81 -14.12 0.13
C MET A 115 2.11 -12.98 -0.84
N TYR A 116 2.97 -12.07 -0.40
CA TYR A 116 3.48 -10.96 -1.20
C TYR A 116 5.01 -11.03 -1.27
N SER A 117 5.57 -10.63 -2.39
CA SER A 117 7.02 -10.56 -2.59
C SER A 117 7.45 -9.18 -3.08
N ILE A 118 8.68 -8.83 -2.80
CA ILE A 118 9.32 -7.61 -3.27
C ILE A 118 10.74 -7.91 -3.69
N GLU A 119 11.20 -7.21 -4.72
CA GLU A 119 12.61 -7.14 -5.09
C GLU A 119 13.00 -5.67 -5.14
N VAL A 120 14.00 -5.29 -4.36
CA VAL A 120 14.46 -3.90 -4.23
C VAL A 120 15.93 -3.82 -4.59
N THR A 121 16.26 -2.93 -5.49
CA THR A 121 17.64 -2.55 -5.79
C THR A 121 17.80 -1.08 -5.41
N PRO A 122 18.48 -0.78 -4.30
CA PRO A 122 18.66 0.59 -3.86
C PRO A 122 19.57 1.39 -4.81
N ASP A 123 19.15 2.60 -5.11
CA ASP A 123 19.92 3.54 -5.95
C ASP A 123 20.95 4.33 -5.13
N ASP A 124 20.71 4.47 -3.82
CA ASP A 124 21.61 5.18 -2.90
C ASP A 124 22.17 4.25 -1.82
N PRO A 125 23.46 4.37 -1.48
CA PRO A 125 24.04 3.64 -0.36
C PRO A 125 23.64 4.30 0.96
N GLY A 126 23.39 3.52 1.98
CA GLY A 126 23.08 4.07 3.31
C GLY A 126 22.61 3.05 4.32
N ILE A 127 22.45 3.56 5.54
CA ILE A 127 21.82 2.81 6.62
C ILE A 127 20.35 3.22 6.67
N PHE A 128 19.47 2.31 6.27
CA PHE A 128 18.04 2.56 6.23
C PHE A 128 17.35 1.86 7.41
N MET A 129 16.38 2.55 7.98
CA MET A 129 15.35 1.93 8.78
C MET A 129 14.25 1.46 7.83
N LEU A 130 13.92 0.17 7.90
CA LEU A 130 12.87 -0.41 7.07
C LEU A 130 11.61 -0.60 7.89
N GLY A 131 10.49 -0.12 7.37
CA GLY A 131 9.15 -0.36 7.90
C GLY A 131 8.29 -1.03 6.83
N LEU A 132 7.42 -1.90 7.28
CA LEU A 132 6.39 -2.47 6.43
C LEU A 132 5.08 -1.76 6.73
N ARG A 133 4.39 -1.29 5.69
CA ARG A 133 3.10 -0.64 5.79
C ARG A 133 2.05 -1.45 5.04
N ILE A 134 0.99 -1.83 5.76
CA ILE A 134 -0.18 -2.53 5.22
C ILE A 134 -1.31 -1.52 5.14
N PHE A 135 -2.03 -1.49 4.02
CA PHE A 135 -3.11 -0.54 3.77
C PHE A 135 -4.20 -1.14 2.89
N PRO A 136 -5.46 -0.66 3.00
CA PRO A 136 -6.53 -1.06 2.08
C PRO A 136 -6.23 -0.61 0.66
N LYS A 137 -6.40 -1.51 -0.31
CA LYS A 137 -6.18 -1.25 -1.72
C LYS A 137 -7.44 -1.51 -2.52
N ASN A 138 -7.83 -0.54 -3.35
CA ASN A 138 -8.94 -0.71 -4.28
C ASN A 138 -8.73 0.23 -5.46
N ILE A 139 -8.79 -0.32 -6.66
CA ILE A 139 -8.60 0.44 -7.91
C ILE A 139 -9.66 1.54 -8.13
N LEU A 140 -10.80 1.43 -7.45
CA LEU A 140 -11.88 2.41 -7.54
C LEU A 140 -11.65 3.64 -6.64
N LEU A 141 -10.71 3.57 -5.71
CA LEU A 141 -10.31 4.73 -4.91
C LEU A 141 -9.42 5.66 -5.75
N PRO A 142 -9.67 6.98 -5.76
CA PRO A 142 -8.81 7.94 -6.47
C PRO A 142 -7.44 8.06 -5.82
N HIS A 143 -7.41 7.93 -4.50
CA HIS A 143 -6.20 7.98 -3.71
C HIS A 143 -6.36 7.08 -2.48
N ARG A 144 -5.28 6.45 -2.03
CA ARG A 144 -5.31 5.58 -0.84
C ARG A 144 -5.69 6.33 0.44
N GLN A 145 -5.44 7.65 0.52
CA GLN A 145 -5.86 8.49 1.65
C GLN A 145 -7.38 8.65 1.77
N ASP A 146 -8.15 8.34 0.73
CA ASP A 146 -9.62 8.33 0.81
C ASP A 146 -10.16 7.24 1.74
N PHE A 147 -9.29 6.31 2.14
CA PHE A 147 -9.59 5.31 3.15
C PHE A 147 -8.33 5.05 3.98
N ALA A 148 -8.11 5.90 4.97
CA ALA A 148 -6.85 6.06 5.69
C ALA A 148 -6.61 5.04 6.81
N LEU A 149 -6.93 3.75 6.58
CA LEU A 149 -6.50 2.67 7.46
C LEU A 149 -5.06 2.27 7.15
N VAL A 150 -4.26 2.05 8.20
CA VAL A 150 -2.88 1.63 8.06
C VAL A 150 -2.44 0.80 9.25
N LYS A 151 -1.65 -0.26 8.99
CA LYS A 151 -0.90 -1.00 10.01
C LYS A 151 0.58 -0.92 9.70
N TRP A 152 1.39 -0.70 10.71
CA TRP A 152 2.84 -0.76 10.67
C TRP A 152 3.37 -2.03 11.32
N VAL A 153 4.41 -2.59 10.70
CA VAL A 153 5.10 -3.81 11.16
C VAL A 153 6.60 -3.59 11.17
#